data_e72ce5c4b86620ede48495794e697638
#
_entry.id   e72ce5c4b86620ede48495794e697638
#
_cell.length_a   1.000
_cell.length_b   1.000
_cell.length_c   1.000
_cell.angle_alpha   90.00
_cell.angle_beta   90.00
_cell.angle_gamma   90.00
#
_symmetry.space_group_name_H-M   'P 1'
#
loop_
_entity.id
_entity.type
_entity.pdbx_description
1 polymer ?
#
loop_
_entity_poly.entity_id
_entity_poly.type
_entity_poly.pdbx_seq_one_letter_code
_entity_poly.pdbx_strand_id
1 'polypeptide(L)'
;MRAYSLDERNNLASDPTSTCKPRITVTARRPGFDFEGLEHEVPRAWHPGGIGPTAFLEALSALAPVVEGFFINDARRLLPRVAAAARRAEGDAFLRQEAAHAGMHAAFNRLLIRWDVPVEPIADSALRWLAIVDWTSSDLRSAVAMAGEHFLGEIGNAILSRPALLDGVDPRIARLFRWHGYEEVEHKAVLFDVFHAARGHGLYTYAVRVTGLWIAVVLLALALPSVCYRILASAGAAHDLG
;
A
#
# COMPACT_ATOMS: atom_id res chain seq x y z
N MET A 1 -17.03 -47.23 -7.08
CA MET A 1 -16.13 -47.28 -5.92
C MET A 1 -14.75 -47.74 -6.40
N ARG A 2 -13.83 -46.78 -6.58
CA ARG A 2 -12.38 -47.10 -6.80
C ARG A 2 -11.65 -46.63 -5.56
N ALA A 3 -10.98 -47.56 -4.90
CA ALA A 3 -10.15 -47.33 -3.73
C ALA A 3 -8.95 -46.44 -4.10
N TYR A 4 -8.78 -45.33 -3.43
CA TYR A 4 -7.56 -44.54 -3.49
C TYR A 4 -6.47 -45.22 -2.69
N SER A 5 -5.34 -45.49 -3.32
CA SER A 5 -4.14 -46.13 -2.77
C SER A 5 -3.50 -45.23 -1.72
N LEU A 6 -3.08 -45.84 -0.59
CA LEU A 6 -2.44 -45.22 0.57
C LEU A 6 -0.99 -44.77 0.35
N ASP A 7 -0.48 -44.85 -0.89
CA ASP A 7 0.96 -44.69 -1.18
C ASP A 7 1.39 -43.28 -1.61
N GLU A 8 0.47 -42.33 -1.76
CA GLU A 8 0.84 -40.95 -2.12
C GLU A 8 1.06 -40.00 -0.91
N ARG A 9 0.96 -40.49 0.33
CA ARG A 9 1.08 -39.66 1.54
C ARG A 9 2.50 -39.57 2.12
N ASN A 10 3.48 -40.25 1.55
CA ASN A 10 4.82 -40.36 2.16
C ASN A 10 5.94 -39.60 1.46
N ASN A 11 5.64 -38.65 0.55
CA ASN A 11 6.67 -37.88 -0.15
C ASN A 11 6.73 -36.39 0.21
N LEU A 12 6.17 -35.99 1.36
CA LEU A 12 6.46 -34.72 2.01
C LEU A 12 7.37 -34.99 3.20
N ALA A 13 8.62 -35.40 2.93
CA ALA A 13 9.69 -35.34 3.93
C ALA A 13 9.86 -33.84 4.28
N SER A 14 9.22 -33.41 5.36
CA SER A 14 9.44 -32.12 5.99
C SER A 14 10.89 -32.08 6.46
N ASP A 15 11.67 -31.16 5.85
CA ASP A 15 12.98 -30.78 6.38
C ASP A 15 12.76 -30.22 7.81
N PRO A 16 13.22 -30.89 8.87
CA PRO A 16 12.98 -30.47 10.25
C PRO A 16 13.73 -29.21 10.65
N THR A 17 14.53 -28.60 9.74
CA THR A 17 15.28 -27.37 9.98
C THR A 17 14.58 -26.12 9.43
N SER A 18 13.49 -26.27 8.68
CA SER A 18 12.72 -25.14 8.16
C SER A 18 11.72 -24.64 9.20
N THR A 19 12.15 -23.70 10.03
CA THR A 19 11.26 -22.85 10.88
C THR A 19 10.49 -21.82 10.04
N CYS A 20 10.11 -22.17 8.82
CA CYS A 20 9.37 -21.29 7.95
C CYS A 20 7.97 -21.09 8.52
N LYS A 21 7.71 -19.92 9.10
CA LYS A 21 6.35 -19.49 9.47
C LYS A 21 5.45 -19.64 8.25
N PRO A 22 4.17 -20.03 8.42
CA PRO A 22 3.24 -20.12 7.31
C PRO A 22 3.21 -18.78 6.58
N ARG A 23 3.50 -18.84 5.28
CA ARG A 23 3.59 -17.66 4.45
C ARG A 23 2.19 -17.19 4.12
N ILE A 24 1.94 -15.89 4.33
CA ILE A 24 0.68 -15.28 3.93
C ILE A 24 0.58 -15.37 2.42
N THR A 25 -0.55 -15.86 1.90
CA THR A 25 -0.79 -15.98 0.47
C THR A 25 -1.40 -14.69 -0.05
N VAL A 26 -0.75 -14.08 -1.04
CA VAL A 26 -1.26 -12.89 -1.74
C VAL A 26 -2.44 -13.31 -2.62
N THR A 27 -3.65 -12.83 -2.30
CA THR A 27 -4.89 -13.19 -3.00
C THR A 27 -5.61 -11.95 -3.49
N ALA A 28 -5.55 -11.66 -4.79
CA ALA A 28 -6.24 -10.50 -5.37
C ALA A 28 -7.76 -10.62 -5.21
N ARG A 29 -8.37 -9.65 -4.55
CA ARG A 29 -9.80 -9.50 -4.36
C ARG A 29 -10.30 -8.35 -5.24
N ARG A 30 -11.57 -8.40 -5.66
CA ARG A 30 -12.20 -7.32 -6.41
C ARG A 30 -13.43 -6.84 -5.65
N PRO A 31 -13.27 -5.99 -4.64
CA PRO A 31 -14.41 -5.43 -3.95
C PRO A 31 -15.16 -4.47 -4.89
N GLY A 32 -16.48 -4.59 -4.93
CA GLY A 32 -17.32 -3.55 -5.53
C GLY A 32 -17.57 -2.46 -4.49
N PHE A 33 -16.86 -1.34 -4.58
CA PHE A 33 -17.17 -0.15 -3.80
C PHE A 33 -17.94 0.83 -4.65
N ASP A 34 -19.01 1.37 -4.05
CA ASP A 34 -19.82 2.44 -4.62
C ASP A 34 -19.79 3.64 -3.67
N PHE A 35 -19.34 4.77 -4.17
CA PHE A 35 -19.24 6.03 -3.44
C PHE A 35 -20.19 7.09 -4.03
N GLU A 36 -21.07 6.71 -4.95
CA GLU A 36 -22.01 7.64 -5.55
C GLU A 36 -23.00 8.15 -4.51
N GLY A 37 -23.23 9.44 -4.52
CA GLY A 37 -24.15 10.11 -3.60
C GLY A 37 -23.62 10.38 -2.20
N LEU A 38 -22.44 9.82 -1.83
CA LEU A 38 -21.87 10.01 -0.49
C LEU A 38 -21.68 11.47 -0.11
N GLU A 39 -21.39 12.36 -1.07
CA GLU A 39 -21.24 13.79 -0.85
C GLU A 39 -22.51 14.48 -0.31
N HIS A 40 -23.66 13.84 -0.46
CA HIS A 40 -24.94 14.32 0.06
C HIS A 40 -25.38 13.62 1.35
N GLU A 41 -24.76 12.50 1.69
CA GLU A 41 -25.15 11.63 2.80
C GLU A 41 -24.25 11.82 4.03
N VAL A 42 -22.98 12.17 3.84
CA VAL A 42 -22.02 12.33 4.92
C VAL A 42 -21.40 13.73 4.94
N PRO A 43 -21.07 14.27 6.13
CA PRO A 43 -20.47 15.60 6.22
C PRO A 43 -19.05 15.62 5.66
N ARG A 44 -18.52 16.82 5.31
CA ARG A 44 -17.13 17.00 4.85
C ARG A 44 -16.11 16.44 5.84
N ALA A 45 -16.32 16.63 7.14
CA ALA A 45 -15.56 15.98 8.21
C ALA A 45 -16.23 14.65 8.57
N TRP A 46 -16.11 13.68 7.66
CA TRP A 46 -16.84 12.41 7.76
C TRP A 46 -16.35 11.46 8.86
N HIS A 47 -15.15 11.67 9.40
CA HIS A 47 -14.66 10.88 10.52
C HIS A 47 -15.21 11.45 11.84
N PRO A 48 -15.73 10.62 12.78
CA PRO A 48 -16.26 11.08 14.06
C PRO A 48 -15.27 11.87 14.92
N GLY A 49 -13.97 11.61 14.75
CA GLY A 49 -12.89 12.40 15.38
C GLY A 49 -12.65 13.77 14.75
N GLY A 50 -13.48 14.18 13.79
CA GLY A 50 -13.43 15.48 13.13
C GLY A 50 -12.51 15.55 11.91
N ILE A 51 -12.16 16.77 11.50
CA ILE A 51 -11.46 17.03 10.25
C ILE A 51 -10.01 16.52 10.23
N GLY A 52 -9.33 16.41 11.36
CA GLY A 52 -7.96 15.92 11.44
C GLY A 52 -7.82 14.46 10.96
N PRO A 53 -8.49 13.48 11.61
CA PRO A 53 -8.52 12.10 11.12
C PRO A 53 -9.10 11.97 9.71
N THR A 54 -10.10 12.77 9.34
CA THR A 54 -10.62 12.85 7.97
C THR A 54 -9.50 13.19 6.99
N ALA A 55 -8.77 14.29 7.22
CA ALA A 55 -7.68 14.73 6.35
C ALA A 55 -6.53 13.72 6.26
N PHE A 56 -6.24 13.00 7.34
CA PHE A 56 -5.24 11.94 7.33
C PHE A 56 -5.62 10.78 6.39
N LEU A 57 -6.84 10.27 6.50
CA LEU A 57 -7.32 9.18 5.65
C LEU A 57 -7.49 9.63 4.19
N GLU A 58 -7.95 10.85 3.97
CA GLU A 58 -8.01 11.46 2.64
C GLU A 58 -6.62 11.63 2.02
N ALA A 59 -5.60 12.00 2.82
CA ALA A 59 -4.22 12.10 2.35
C ALA A 59 -3.68 10.74 1.90
N LEU A 60 -3.94 9.68 2.67
CA LEU A 60 -3.58 8.32 2.26
C LEU A 60 -4.25 7.96 0.93
N SER A 61 -5.55 8.22 0.79
CA SER A 61 -6.28 7.92 -0.45
C SER A 61 -5.80 8.76 -1.64
N ALA A 62 -5.57 10.06 -1.45
CA ALA A 62 -5.10 10.93 -2.53
C ALA A 62 -3.72 10.53 -3.06
N LEU A 63 -2.85 10.00 -2.18
CA LEU A 63 -1.52 9.54 -2.53
C LEU A 63 -1.49 8.11 -3.13
N ALA A 64 -2.43 7.24 -2.75
CA ALA A 64 -2.42 5.82 -3.08
C ALA A 64 -2.21 5.54 -4.58
N PRO A 65 -2.97 6.09 -5.54
CA PRO A 65 -2.78 5.74 -6.95
C PRO A 65 -1.38 6.05 -7.49
N VAL A 66 -0.72 7.09 -6.96
CA VAL A 66 0.63 7.50 -7.38
C VAL A 66 1.68 6.57 -6.76
N VAL A 67 1.56 6.29 -5.47
CA VAL A 67 2.50 5.47 -4.71
C VAL A 67 2.44 4.01 -5.16
N GLU A 68 1.24 3.46 -5.32
CA GLU A 68 1.02 2.10 -5.81
C GLU A 68 1.48 1.96 -7.27
N GLY A 69 1.27 3.00 -8.11
CA GLY A 69 1.85 3.06 -9.45
C GLY A 69 3.38 2.97 -9.44
N PHE A 70 4.05 3.58 -8.46
CA PHE A 70 5.49 3.47 -8.28
C PHE A 70 5.91 2.04 -7.89
N PHE A 71 5.18 1.37 -6.98
CA PHE A 71 5.44 -0.04 -6.59
C PHE A 71 5.21 -1.00 -7.75
N ILE A 72 4.12 -0.86 -8.49
CA ILE A 72 3.82 -1.63 -9.70
C ILE A 72 4.96 -1.53 -10.71
N ASN A 73 5.44 -0.31 -10.99
CA ASN A 73 6.51 -0.08 -11.94
C ASN A 73 7.83 -0.70 -11.47
N ASP A 74 8.09 -0.71 -10.17
CA ASP A 74 9.29 -1.34 -9.62
C ASP A 74 9.22 -2.88 -9.68
N ALA A 75 8.11 -3.47 -9.25
CA ALA A 75 7.89 -4.90 -9.32
C ALA A 75 8.02 -5.42 -10.77
N ARG A 76 7.42 -4.74 -11.75
CA ARG A 76 7.50 -5.09 -13.17
C ARG A 76 8.94 -5.11 -13.70
N ARG A 77 9.83 -4.26 -13.17
CA ARG A 77 11.26 -4.25 -13.56
C ARG A 77 12.05 -5.40 -12.93
N LEU A 78 11.67 -5.82 -11.72
CA LEU A 78 12.38 -6.86 -10.97
C LEU A 78 11.95 -8.27 -11.38
N LEU A 79 10.66 -8.51 -11.59
CA LEU A 79 10.08 -9.83 -11.84
C LEU A 79 10.75 -10.62 -12.97
N PRO A 80 11.14 -10.02 -14.13
CA PRO A 80 11.86 -10.76 -15.17
C PRO A 80 13.21 -11.35 -14.74
N ARG A 81 13.80 -10.81 -13.65
CA ARG A 81 15.10 -11.27 -13.11
C ARG A 81 14.94 -12.35 -12.05
N VAL A 82 13.72 -12.67 -11.63
CA VAL A 82 13.43 -13.68 -10.62
C VAL A 82 13.34 -15.04 -11.27
N ALA A 83 14.25 -15.96 -10.94
CA ALA A 83 14.26 -17.31 -11.51
C ALA A 83 13.14 -18.20 -10.96
N ALA A 84 12.83 -18.09 -9.65
CA ALA A 84 11.87 -18.95 -8.96
C ALA A 84 10.42 -18.66 -9.41
N ALA A 85 9.77 -19.64 -10.05
CA ALA A 85 8.42 -19.50 -10.59
C ALA A 85 7.38 -19.15 -9.50
N ALA A 86 7.47 -19.74 -8.30
CA ALA A 86 6.57 -19.42 -7.20
C ALA A 86 6.69 -17.95 -6.77
N ARG A 87 7.91 -17.40 -6.74
CA ARG A 87 8.15 -16.00 -6.40
C ARG A 87 7.61 -15.03 -7.47
N ARG A 88 7.76 -15.41 -8.75
CA ARG A 88 7.12 -14.64 -9.83
C ARG A 88 5.61 -14.62 -9.70
N ALA A 89 4.99 -15.77 -9.40
CA ALA A 89 3.54 -15.87 -9.21
C ALA A 89 3.03 -14.96 -8.05
N GLU A 90 3.79 -14.86 -6.95
CA GLU A 90 3.48 -13.92 -5.87
C GLU A 90 3.58 -12.47 -6.33
N GLY A 91 4.65 -12.12 -7.04
CA GLY A 91 4.81 -10.77 -7.60
C GLY A 91 3.70 -10.43 -8.61
N ASP A 92 3.25 -11.39 -9.43
CA ASP A 92 2.11 -11.18 -10.33
C ASP A 92 0.79 -11.02 -9.57
N ALA A 93 0.61 -11.69 -8.43
CA ALA A 93 -0.56 -11.51 -7.57
C ALA A 93 -0.53 -10.12 -6.92
N PHE A 94 0.62 -9.70 -6.40
CA PHE A 94 0.87 -8.35 -5.91
C PHE A 94 0.50 -7.28 -6.94
N LEU A 95 1.00 -7.37 -8.18
CA LEU A 95 0.67 -6.42 -9.23
C LEU A 95 -0.84 -6.28 -9.48
N ARG A 96 -1.60 -7.37 -9.31
CA ARG A 96 -3.06 -7.34 -9.46
C ARG A 96 -3.76 -6.67 -8.28
N GLN A 97 -3.26 -6.87 -7.06
CA GLN A 97 -3.80 -6.22 -5.86
C GLN A 97 -3.52 -4.71 -5.92
N GLU A 98 -2.27 -4.31 -6.18
CA GLU A 98 -1.90 -2.90 -6.32
C GLU A 98 -2.73 -2.17 -7.38
N ALA A 99 -2.96 -2.80 -8.53
CA ALA A 99 -3.81 -2.22 -9.57
C ALA A 99 -5.29 -2.07 -9.11
N ALA A 100 -5.77 -2.97 -8.25
CA ALA A 100 -7.11 -2.86 -7.67
C ALA A 100 -7.18 -1.75 -6.61
N HIS A 101 -6.15 -1.62 -5.75
CA HIS A 101 -6.03 -0.54 -4.77
C HIS A 101 -6.04 0.81 -5.45
N ALA A 102 -5.14 1.04 -6.42
CA ALA A 102 -5.08 2.28 -7.20
C ALA A 102 -6.44 2.63 -7.83
N GLY A 103 -7.13 1.63 -8.40
CA GLY A 103 -8.45 1.82 -9.01
C GLY A 103 -9.53 2.21 -7.99
N MET A 104 -9.56 1.58 -6.81
CA MET A 104 -10.55 1.86 -5.78
C MET A 104 -10.30 3.20 -5.11
N HIS A 105 -9.03 3.54 -4.81
CA HIS A 105 -8.69 4.87 -4.31
C HIS A 105 -8.94 5.96 -5.34
N ALA A 106 -8.70 5.72 -6.63
CA ALA A 106 -9.08 6.66 -7.68
C ALA A 106 -10.61 6.88 -7.74
N ALA A 107 -11.41 5.84 -7.47
CA ALA A 107 -12.86 5.98 -7.36
C ALA A 107 -13.28 6.84 -6.15
N PHE A 108 -12.68 6.59 -4.99
CA PHE A 108 -12.91 7.41 -3.79
C PHE A 108 -12.38 8.84 -3.96
N ASN A 109 -11.26 9.03 -4.64
CA ASN A 109 -10.68 10.34 -4.91
C ASN A 109 -11.60 11.21 -5.79
N ARG A 110 -12.44 10.63 -6.66
CA ARG A 110 -13.49 11.40 -7.37
C ARG A 110 -14.52 11.99 -6.42
N LEU A 111 -14.83 11.32 -5.31
CA LEU A 111 -15.66 11.89 -4.24
C LEU A 111 -14.90 13.01 -3.52
N LEU A 112 -13.61 12.81 -3.20
CA LEU A 112 -12.78 13.84 -2.56
C LEU A 112 -12.73 15.14 -3.39
N ILE A 113 -12.64 15.03 -4.71
CA ILE A 113 -12.68 16.18 -5.62
C ILE A 113 -14.02 16.93 -5.50
N ARG A 114 -15.14 16.22 -5.37
CA ARG A 114 -16.46 16.86 -5.15
C ARG A 114 -16.56 17.55 -3.78
N TRP A 115 -15.70 17.18 -2.84
CA TRP A 115 -15.53 17.89 -1.56
C TRP A 115 -14.43 18.95 -1.57
N ASP A 116 -14.00 19.40 -2.74
CA ASP A 116 -12.95 20.42 -2.93
C ASP A 116 -11.58 20.02 -2.36
N VAL A 117 -11.31 18.71 -2.19
CA VAL A 117 -9.97 18.22 -1.86
C VAL A 117 -9.07 18.37 -3.08
N PRO A 118 -7.88 18.98 -2.95
CA PRO A 118 -6.98 19.25 -4.07
C PRO A 118 -6.19 17.98 -4.50
N VAL A 119 -6.91 16.92 -4.94
CA VAL A 119 -6.35 15.61 -5.26
C VAL A 119 -5.31 15.70 -6.37
N GLU A 120 -5.63 16.37 -7.51
CA GLU A 120 -4.71 16.48 -8.65
C GLU A 120 -3.41 17.22 -8.27
N PRO A 121 -3.44 18.39 -7.61
CA PRO A 121 -2.22 19.05 -7.15
C PRO A 121 -1.42 18.22 -6.12
N ILE A 122 -2.08 17.36 -5.34
CA ILE A 122 -1.41 16.41 -4.42
C ILE A 122 -0.69 15.34 -5.25
N ALA A 123 -1.38 14.72 -6.20
CA ALA A 123 -0.82 13.70 -7.08
C ALA A 123 0.38 14.24 -7.88
N ASP A 124 0.27 15.42 -8.47
CA ASP A 124 1.36 16.08 -9.19
C ASP A 124 2.59 16.34 -8.30
N SER A 125 2.35 16.72 -7.04
CA SER A 125 3.44 16.92 -6.09
C SER A 125 4.12 15.59 -5.75
N ALA A 126 3.35 14.52 -5.52
CA ALA A 126 3.86 13.18 -5.26
C ALA A 126 4.69 12.65 -6.44
N LEU A 127 4.21 12.81 -7.67
CA LEU A 127 4.95 12.45 -8.88
C LEU A 127 6.29 13.17 -8.98
N ARG A 128 6.34 14.47 -8.66
CA ARG A 128 7.62 15.25 -8.65
C ARG A 128 8.60 14.71 -7.59
N TRP A 129 8.13 14.35 -6.40
CA TRP A 129 8.97 13.76 -5.36
C TRP A 129 9.51 12.38 -5.77
N LEU A 130 8.65 11.54 -6.34
CA LEU A 130 9.06 10.22 -6.83
C LEU A 130 10.00 10.30 -8.05
N ALA A 131 9.86 11.33 -8.90
CA ALA A 131 10.78 11.56 -10.00
C ALA A 131 12.23 11.78 -9.54
N ILE A 132 12.44 12.37 -8.35
CA ILE A 132 13.78 12.50 -7.77
C ILE A 132 14.37 11.11 -7.45
N VAL A 133 13.54 10.19 -6.97
CA VAL A 133 13.95 8.81 -6.72
C VAL A 133 14.29 8.08 -8.02
N ASP A 134 13.60 8.38 -9.11
CA ASP A 134 13.86 7.80 -10.44
C ASP A 134 15.23 8.17 -11.01
N TRP A 135 15.83 9.27 -10.58
CA TRP A 135 17.21 9.66 -10.95
C TRP A 135 18.27 8.86 -10.20
N THR A 136 17.90 8.09 -9.19
CA THR A 136 18.82 7.23 -8.45
C THR A 136 19.04 5.89 -9.18
N SER A 137 19.90 5.03 -8.60
CA SER A 137 20.08 3.68 -9.14
C SER A 137 18.78 2.86 -9.05
N SER A 138 18.62 1.91 -9.97
CA SER A 138 17.47 1.01 -9.96
C SER A 138 17.31 0.23 -8.65
N ASP A 139 18.43 -0.08 -7.98
CA ASP A 139 18.41 -0.82 -6.73
C ASP A 139 17.99 0.07 -5.55
N LEU A 140 18.42 1.34 -5.54
CA LEU A 140 17.97 2.30 -4.53
C LEU A 140 16.49 2.64 -4.69
N ARG A 141 16.03 2.79 -5.93
CA ARG A 141 14.60 2.94 -6.22
C ARG A 141 13.78 1.76 -5.66
N SER A 142 14.24 0.52 -5.91
CA SER A 142 13.58 -0.67 -5.37
C SER A 142 13.59 -0.68 -3.84
N ALA A 143 14.68 -0.21 -3.23
CA ALA A 143 14.77 -0.10 -1.77
C ALA A 143 13.77 0.92 -1.18
N VAL A 144 13.55 2.04 -1.88
CA VAL A 144 12.51 3.03 -1.49
C VAL A 144 11.11 2.43 -1.65
N ALA A 145 10.84 1.69 -2.75
CA ALA A 145 9.57 1.01 -2.95
C ALA A 145 9.29 -0.02 -1.84
N MET A 146 10.27 -0.88 -1.51
CA MET A 146 10.15 -1.84 -0.41
C MET A 146 9.85 -1.17 0.94
N ALA A 147 10.48 -0.03 1.22
CA ALA A 147 10.25 0.69 2.46
C ALA A 147 8.87 1.35 2.49
N GLY A 148 8.42 1.92 1.37
CA GLY A 148 7.07 2.46 1.23
C GLY A 148 6.00 1.41 1.48
N GLU A 149 6.13 0.26 0.84
CA GLU A 149 5.28 -0.91 1.02
C GLU A 149 5.21 -1.38 2.48
N HIS A 150 6.37 -1.44 3.14
CA HIS A 150 6.43 -1.77 4.56
C HIS A 150 5.65 -0.77 5.42
N PHE A 151 5.75 0.53 5.14
CA PHE A 151 5.00 1.55 5.89
C PHE A 151 3.49 1.44 5.64
N LEU A 152 3.04 1.17 4.42
CA LEU A 152 1.62 0.94 4.15
C LEU A 152 1.12 -0.31 4.87
N GLY A 153 1.89 -1.39 4.87
CA GLY A 153 1.59 -2.59 5.66
C GLY A 153 1.47 -2.33 7.17
N GLU A 154 2.31 -1.44 7.75
CA GLU A 154 2.19 -1.04 9.16
C GLU A 154 0.94 -0.16 9.42
N ILE A 155 0.60 0.75 8.49
CA ILE A 155 -0.63 1.53 8.56
C ILE A 155 -1.85 0.60 8.46
N GLY A 156 -1.86 -0.33 7.51
CA GLY A 156 -2.89 -1.36 7.37
C GLY A 156 -3.06 -2.19 8.64
N ASN A 157 -1.95 -2.67 9.20
CA ASN A 157 -1.94 -3.39 10.46
C ASN A 157 -2.50 -2.55 11.63
N ALA A 158 -2.19 -1.26 11.69
CA ALA A 158 -2.73 -0.36 12.71
C ALA A 158 -4.26 -0.20 12.59
N ILE A 159 -4.77 -0.07 11.36
CA ILE A 159 -6.22 0.02 11.08
C ILE A 159 -6.94 -1.28 11.49
N LEU A 160 -6.37 -2.44 11.16
CA LEU A 160 -6.97 -3.75 11.44
C LEU A 160 -6.90 -4.11 12.94
N SER A 161 -5.80 -3.80 13.60
CA SER A 161 -5.60 -4.13 15.02
C SER A 161 -6.33 -3.18 15.97
N ARG A 162 -6.81 -2.03 15.47
CA ARG A 162 -7.54 -1.02 16.24
C ARG A 162 -8.84 -0.65 15.53
N PRO A 163 -9.86 -1.53 15.52
CA PRO A 163 -11.14 -1.28 14.82
C PRO A 163 -11.77 0.07 15.17
N ALA A 164 -11.55 0.55 16.41
CA ALA A 164 -12.02 1.85 16.89
C ALA A 164 -11.54 3.05 16.05
N LEU A 165 -10.47 2.90 15.28
CA LEU A 165 -10.02 3.96 14.36
C LEU A 165 -11.03 4.28 13.24
N LEU A 166 -11.96 3.38 12.96
CA LEU A 166 -12.99 3.55 11.94
C LEU A 166 -14.41 3.38 12.49
N ASP A 167 -14.58 3.41 13.84
CA ASP A 167 -15.90 3.35 14.45
C ASP A 167 -16.69 4.63 14.16
N GLY A 168 -17.94 4.47 13.72
CA GLY A 168 -18.81 5.57 13.34
C GLY A 168 -18.50 6.22 11.99
N VAL A 169 -17.48 5.76 11.26
CA VAL A 169 -17.25 6.11 9.86
C VAL A 169 -18.29 5.43 8.97
N ASP A 170 -18.75 6.11 7.91
CA ASP A 170 -19.66 5.50 6.94
C ASP A 170 -19.14 4.12 6.50
N PRO A 171 -20.00 3.08 6.52
CA PRO A 171 -19.58 1.70 6.23
C PRO A 171 -18.88 1.51 4.88
N ARG A 172 -19.22 2.31 3.86
CA ARG A 172 -18.59 2.25 2.52
C ARG A 172 -17.13 2.71 2.58
N ILE A 173 -16.89 3.83 3.28
CA ILE A 173 -15.54 4.38 3.50
C ILE A 173 -14.73 3.45 4.41
N ALA A 174 -15.28 3.06 5.55
CA ALA A 174 -14.60 2.16 6.50
C ALA A 174 -14.21 0.82 5.84
N ARG A 175 -15.05 0.30 4.93
CA ARG A 175 -14.79 -0.96 4.21
C ARG A 175 -13.64 -0.81 3.21
N LEU A 176 -13.49 0.35 2.54
CA LEU A 176 -12.35 0.64 1.68
C LEU A 176 -11.03 0.53 2.45
N PHE A 177 -10.90 1.27 3.55
CA PHE A 177 -9.66 1.29 4.34
C PHE A 177 -9.35 -0.03 5.04
N ARG A 178 -10.38 -0.77 5.52
CA ARG A 178 -10.17 -2.11 6.09
C ARG A 178 -9.75 -3.13 5.05
N TRP A 179 -10.35 -3.12 3.86
CA TRP A 179 -9.98 -4.00 2.76
C TRP A 179 -8.56 -3.72 2.29
N HIS A 180 -8.23 -2.46 2.01
CA HIS A 180 -6.89 -2.05 1.63
C HIS A 180 -5.88 -2.46 2.71
N GLY A 181 -6.10 -2.09 3.96
CA GLY A 181 -5.21 -2.47 5.06
C GLY A 181 -5.02 -3.97 5.22
N TYR A 182 -6.04 -4.79 4.91
CA TYR A 182 -5.91 -6.24 4.93
C TYR A 182 -4.97 -6.73 3.83
N GLU A 183 -5.11 -6.25 2.62
CA GLU A 183 -4.24 -6.64 1.50
C GLU A 183 -2.82 -6.10 1.68
N GLU A 184 -2.63 -4.90 2.25
CA GLU A 184 -1.31 -4.37 2.60
C GLU A 184 -0.52 -5.25 3.58
N VAL A 185 -1.19 -5.88 4.53
CA VAL A 185 -0.53 -6.85 5.44
C VAL A 185 -0.06 -8.09 4.67
N GLU A 186 -0.77 -8.50 3.61
CA GLU A 186 -0.32 -9.58 2.72
C GLU A 186 0.92 -9.19 1.90
N HIS A 187 1.05 -7.91 1.52
CA HIS A 187 2.13 -7.38 0.68
C HIS A 187 3.48 -7.21 1.38
N LYS A 188 3.47 -7.01 2.67
CA LYS A 188 4.59 -6.57 3.51
C LYS A 188 5.97 -7.15 3.21
N ALA A 189 6.02 -8.36 2.65
CA ALA A 189 7.27 -9.03 2.31
C ALA A 189 7.50 -9.22 0.80
N VAL A 190 6.51 -8.93 -0.05
CA VAL A 190 6.57 -9.30 -1.47
C VAL A 190 7.69 -8.58 -2.20
N LEU A 191 7.75 -7.25 -2.15
CA LEU A 191 8.82 -6.49 -2.81
C LEU A 191 10.20 -6.80 -2.24
N PHE A 192 10.30 -7.02 -0.93
CA PHE A 192 11.53 -7.45 -0.27
C PHE A 192 12.03 -8.79 -0.84
N ASP A 193 11.16 -9.76 -0.94
CA ASP A 193 11.49 -11.10 -1.40
C ASP A 193 11.80 -11.13 -2.90
N VAL A 194 11.06 -10.36 -3.71
CA VAL A 194 11.31 -10.19 -5.15
C VAL A 194 12.67 -9.52 -5.38
N PHE A 195 13.00 -8.47 -4.61
CA PHE A 195 14.30 -7.80 -4.70
C PHE A 195 15.45 -8.76 -4.39
N HIS A 196 15.36 -9.52 -3.28
CA HIS A 196 16.41 -10.46 -2.92
C HIS A 196 16.50 -11.66 -3.88
N ALA A 197 15.38 -12.11 -4.44
CA ALA A 197 15.38 -13.14 -5.48
C ALA A 197 16.07 -12.65 -6.78
N ALA A 198 15.98 -11.35 -7.08
CA ALA A 198 16.58 -10.74 -8.27
C ALA A 198 18.04 -10.31 -8.07
N ARG A 199 18.46 -9.95 -6.85
CA ARG A 199 19.76 -9.30 -6.54
C ARG A 199 20.65 -10.12 -5.60
N GLY A 200 20.09 -11.13 -4.92
CA GLY A 200 20.78 -11.90 -3.89
C GLY A 200 20.90 -11.15 -2.56
N HIS A 201 21.68 -11.73 -1.66
CA HIS A 201 21.96 -11.20 -0.33
C HIS A 201 23.44 -10.79 -0.24
N GLY A 202 23.73 -9.69 0.45
CA GLY A 202 25.09 -9.23 0.66
C GLY A 202 25.15 -7.85 1.31
N LEU A 203 26.37 -7.39 1.61
CA LEU A 203 26.60 -6.08 2.25
C LEU A 203 26.05 -4.93 1.38
N TYR A 204 26.25 -5.04 0.05
CA TYR A 204 25.73 -4.03 -0.89
C TYR A 204 24.20 -3.92 -0.81
N THR A 205 23.49 -5.05 -0.95
CA THR A 205 22.02 -5.05 -0.90
C THR A 205 21.49 -4.61 0.47
N TYR A 206 22.20 -4.93 1.54
CA TYR A 206 21.89 -4.42 2.88
C TYR A 206 22.03 -2.89 2.95
N ALA A 207 23.17 -2.33 2.51
CA ALA A 207 23.42 -0.91 2.52
C ALA A 207 22.39 -0.13 1.68
N VAL A 208 22.07 -0.63 0.47
CA VAL A 208 21.05 -0.04 -0.40
C VAL A 208 19.68 -0.02 0.29
N ARG A 209 19.29 -1.10 0.96
CA ARG A 209 18.01 -1.15 1.69
C ARG A 209 17.95 -0.18 2.85
N VAL A 210 19.03 -0.06 3.65
CA VAL A 210 19.10 0.91 4.76
C VAL A 210 19.00 2.34 4.22
N THR A 211 19.71 2.65 3.13
CA THR A 211 19.63 3.95 2.48
C THR A 211 18.23 4.24 1.96
N GLY A 212 17.60 3.27 1.26
CA GLY A 212 16.24 3.40 0.75
C GLY A 212 15.20 3.58 1.85
N LEU A 213 15.37 2.90 2.99
CA LEU A 213 14.51 3.07 4.17
C LEU A 213 14.58 4.53 4.68
N TRP A 214 15.78 5.10 4.84
CA TRP A 214 15.91 6.49 5.29
C TRP A 214 15.33 7.49 4.30
N ILE A 215 15.52 7.27 3.00
CA ILE A 215 14.89 8.11 1.96
C ILE A 215 13.36 8.04 2.09
N ALA A 216 12.78 6.84 2.22
CA ALA A 216 11.34 6.67 2.37
C ALA A 216 10.81 7.32 3.65
N VAL A 217 11.55 7.22 4.79
CA VAL A 217 11.21 7.92 6.04
C VAL A 217 11.14 9.43 5.83
N VAL A 218 12.16 10.01 5.18
CA VAL A 218 12.20 11.46 4.92
C VAL A 218 11.06 11.88 3.99
N LEU A 219 10.84 11.13 2.90
CA LEU A 219 9.75 11.41 1.97
C LEU A 219 8.39 11.34 2.67
N LEU A 220 8.13 10.32 3.47
CA LEU A 220 6.88 10.16 4.21
C LEU A 220 6.70 11.28 5.25
N ALA A 221 7.76 11.60 6.01
CA ALA A 221 7.73 12.64 7.04
C ALA A 221 7.49 14.06 6.48
N LEU A 222 7.87 14.31 5.23
CA LEU A 222 7.64 15.58 4.56
C LEU A 222 6.32 15.60 3.78
N ALA A 223 6.03 14.52 3.05
CA ALA A 223 4.87 14.47 2.17
C ALA A 223 3.55 14.39 2.97
N LEU A 224 3.44 13.46 3.92
CA LEU A 224 2.16 13.20 4.60
C LEU A 224 1.65 14.43 5.39
N PRO A 225 2.45 15.10 6.24
CA PRO A 225 2.00 16.34 6.90
C PRO A 225 1.68 17.46 5.92
N SER A 226 2.47 17.61 4.84
CA SER A 226 2.21 18.62 3.81
C SER A 226 0.87 18.38 3.11
N VAL A 227 0.56 17.13 2.78
CA VAL A 227 -0.72 16.76 2.15
C VAL A 227 -1.88 16.96 3.12
N CYS A 228 -1.75 16.52 4.37
CA CYS A 228 -2.76 16.76 5.41
C CYS A 228 -3.02 18.27 5.59
N TYR A 229 -1.98 19.08 5.66
CA TYR A 229 -2.11 20.54 5.76
C TYR A 229 -2.89 21.12 4.57
N ARG A 230 -2.58 20.71 3.35
CA ARG A 230 -3.29 21.19 2.14
C ARG A 230 -4.77 20.82 2.15
N ILE A 231 -5.09 19.62 2.63
CA ILE A 231 -6.49 19.16 2.78
C ILE A 231 -7.21 19.97 3.86
N LEU A 232 -6.56 20.20 5.01
CA LEU A 232 -7.11 21.06 6.08
C LEU A 232 -7.32 22.49 5.61
N ALA A 233 -6.37 23.04 4.86
CA ALA A 233 -6.49 24.38 4.28
C ALA A 233 -7.67 24.50 3.31
N SER A 234 -7.88 23.50 2.46
CA SER A 234 -9.02 23.49 1.54
C SER A 234 -10.36 23.37 2.27
N ALA A 235 -10.38 22.73 3.43
CA ALA A 235 -11.57 22.64 4.29
C ALA A 235 -11.83 23.89 5.15
N GLY A 236 -11.01 24.95 5.02
CA GLY A 236 -11.11 26.16 5.85
C GLY A 236 -10.62 25.99 7.30
N ALA A 237 -10.17 24.81 7.67
CA ALA A 237 -9.76 24.47 9.05
C ALA A 237 -8.30 24.82 9.38
N ALA A 238 -7.50 25.22 8.40
CA ALA A 238 -6.09 25.53 8.62
C ALA A 238 -5.86 26.85 9.39
N HIS A 239 -6.85 27.75 9.37
CA HIS A 239 -6.78 29.01 10.11
C HIS A 239 -6.96 28.86 11.63
N ASP A 240 -7.52 27.72 12.06
CA ASP A 240 -7.78 27.45 13.50
C ASP A 240 -6.60 26.73 14.18
N LEU A 241 -5.54 26.43 13.43
CA LEU A 241 -4.36 25.70 13.91
C LEU A 241 -3.12 26.59 14.13
N GLY A 242 -3.24 27.89 13.94
CA GLY A 242 -2.14 28.88 14.06
C GLY A 242 -2.10 29.62 15.39
#